data_1cdf4445664ca04b349ea7e5c3db0da9
#
_entry.id   1cdf4445664ca04b349ea7e5c3db0da9
#
_cell.length_a   1.000
_cell.length_b   1.000
_cell.length_c   1.000
_cell.angle_alpha   90.00
_cell.angle_beta   90.00
_cell.angle_gamma   90.00
#
_symmetry.space_group_name_H-M   'P 1'
#
loop_
_entity.id
_entity.type
_entity.pdbx_description
1 polymer ?
#
loop_
_entity_poly.entity_id
_entity_poly.type
_entity_poly.pdbx_seq_one_letter_code
_entity_poly.pdbx_strand_id
1 'polypeptide(L)'
;MSVNSMPKENKMGTMPVKKLIFNMALPLIISMLIQALYNIVDSIFVSRISEDALTAVSLAFPVQNLMIAFATGTGVGMNALLSRRLGEKNREAAEEVANVGLLLSICTAVVFALFGVFGSQLYFSMQKGVSPIIAEYGAQYLSIVCIGSIGIFVEITAERMLQGTGQTLITMFIQGIGAIINIILDPIMIFGLLGCPAMGVRGAAYATIIGQLVAAVLGIVLNQKHNTDVRVNPKKIRFNFPLIGEIYSIGFPSILMTAIGSVPTYLMNQILLAFSTTASAVYGVYFKLNSFFFMPLFGLNNAVVPIVAYNYGARNRGRIHQAIRTSTITAVTIMLLGWAAFFFLPVPLLRLFDASEAMIAIGIPAFRITSFTYPLAAVSIVASSVFQALGKSMYSMLVSLGRQLIVLIPVAYLFSLTGVLDDVWLAFPIAEVVCLISSLFFLKKVLHRLDDFPQ
;
A
#
# COMPACT_ATOMS: atom_id res chain seq x y z
N MET A 1 9.49 21.64 43.79
CA MET A 1 8.64 22.32 42.80
C MET A 1 9.01 21.73 41.42
N SER A 2 8.27 20.74 40.95
CA SER A 2 8.45 20.19 39.59
C SER A 2 7.92 21.21 38.59
N VAL A 3 8.79 21.78 37.80
CA VAL A 3 8.41 22.58 36.63
C VAL A 3 7.57 21.69 35.76
N ASN A 4 6.27 21.96 35.75
CA ASN A 4 5.31 21.34 34.79
C ASN A 4 5.74 21.77 33.39
N SER A 5 6.63 21.01 32.76
CA SER A 5 6.96 21.21 31.33
C SER A 5 5.66 20.98 30.53
N MET A 6 5.10 22.05 29.97
CA MET A 6 4.00 21.93 29.04
C MET A 6 4.32 20.82 28.02
N PRO A 7 3.39 19.92 27.76
CA PRO A 7 3.63 18.84 26.81
C PRO A 7 4.06 19.45 25.47
N LYS A 8 5.22 19.02 25.00
CA LYS A 8 5.82 19.51 23.74
C LYS A 8 4.82 19.32 22.61
N GLU A 9 4.44 20.41 21.97
CA GLU A 9 3.42 20.38 20.91
C GLU A 9 3.92 19.52 19.72
N ASN A 10 3.05 18.68 19.15
CA ASN A 10 3.43 17.77 18.08
C ASN A 10 3.95 18.54 16.85
N LYS A 11 5.02 18.03 16.24
CA LYS A 11 5.64 18.67 15.06
C LYS A 11 4.69 18.87 13.88
N MET A 12 3.61 18.06 13.79
CA MET A 12 2.59 18.21 12.73
C MET A 12 1.84 19.54 12.83
N GLY A 13 1.75 20.15 14.03
CA GLY A 13 1.16 21.47 14.25
C GLY A 13 2.16 22.62 14.15
N THR A 14 3.46 22.40 14.46
CA THR A 14 4.43 23.48 14.69
C THR A 14 5.48 23.61 13.59
N MET A 15 5.94 22.49 13.00
CA MET A 15 6.99 22.52 11.98
C MET A 15 6.48 23.17 10.67
N PRO A 16 7.30 23.98 9.95
CA PRO A 16 6.94 24.50 8.63
C PRO A 16 6.52 23.37 7.68
N VAL A 17 5.37 23.52 7.02
CA VAL A 17 4.72 22.43 6.29
C VAL A 17 5.60 21.78 5.22
N LYS A 18 6.38 22.58 4.47
CA LYS A 18 7.33 22.04 3.48
C LYS A 18 8.35 21.10 4.14
N LYS A 19 8.98 21.55 5.23
CA LYS A 19 9.96 20.76 5.98
C LYS A 19 9.32 19.52 6.61
N LEU A 20 8.09 19.64 7.10
CA LEU A 20 7.32 18.56 7.70
C LEU A 20 7.04 17.45 6.67
N ILE A 21 6.56 17.80 5.48
CA ILE A 21 6.29 16.82 4.41
C ILE A 21 7.56 16.06 4.05
N PHE A 22 8.68 16.75 3.79
CA PHE A 22 9.94 16.06 3.50
C PHE A 22 10.44 15.20 4.65
N ASN A 23 10.36 15.71 5.88
CA ASN A 23 10.77 14.96 7.08
C ASN A 23 9.95 13.69 7.29
N MET A 24 8.66 13.70 6.95
CA MET A 24 7.80 12.52 7.10
C MET A 24 7.77 11.63 5.86
N ALA A 25 7.79 12.21 4.67
CA ALA A 25 7.67 11.45 3.43
C ALA A 25 8.96 10.70 3.07
N LEU A 26 10.14 11.30 3.27
CA LEU A 26 11.41 10.67 2.86
C LEU A 26 11.64 9.31 3.53
N PRO A 27 11.48 9.15 4.86
CA PRO A 27 11.58 7.82 5.48
C PRO A 27 10.57 6.82 4.92
N LEU A 28 9.33 7.25 4.65
CA LEU A 28 8.27 6.36 4.13
C LEU A 28 8.52 5.98 2.66
N ILE A 29 9.08 6.88 1.85
CA ILE A 29 9.53 6.56 0.49
C ILE A 29 10.62 5.49 0.53
N ILE A 30 11.61 5.65 1.41
CA ILE A 30 12.68 4.66 1.60
C ILE A 30 12.09 3.33 2.06
N SER A 31 11.14 3.34 2.99
CA SER A 31 10.42 2.13 3.43
C SER A 31 9.75 1.40 2.27
N MET A 32 9.03 2.13 1.40
CA MET A 32 8.38 1.54 0.24
C MET A 32 9.38 0.92 -0.74
N LEU A 33 10.54 1.56 -0.96
CA LEU A 33 11.60 1.02 -1.80
C LEU A 33 12.25 -0.23 -1.18
N ILE A 34 12.47 -0.25 0.13
CA ILE A 34 12.97 -1.43 0.86
C ILE A 34 11.97 -2.58 0.72
N GLN A 35 10.68 -2.31 0.87
CA GLN A 35 9.63 -3.32 0.70
C GLN A 35 9.59 -3.90 -0.72
N ALA A 36 9.76 -3.06 -1.74
CA ALA A 36 9.86 -3.53 -3.12
C ALA A 36 11.07 -4.44 -3.34
N LEU A 37 12.22 -4.02 -2.81
CA LEU A 37 13.47 -4.78 -2.92
C LEU A 37 13.35 -6.15 -2.24
N TYR A 38 12.82 -6.17 -1.03
CA TYR A 38 12.62 -7.41 -0.28
C TYR A 38 11.69 -8.37 -1.03
N ASN A 39 10.58 -7.91 -1.60
CA ASN A 39 9.66 -8.75 -2.38
C ASN A 39 10.32 -9.36 -3.62
N ILE A 40 11.23 -8.61 -4.27
CA ILE A 40 12.01 -9.12 -5.41
C ILE A 40 12.99 -10.21 -4.95
N VAL A 41 13.70 -9.97 -3.85
CA VAL A 41 14.72 -10.92 -3.33
C VAL A 41 14.05 -12.21 -2.87
N ASP A 42 12.94 -12.15 -2.13
CA ASP A 42 12.15 -13.31 -1.73
C ASP A 42 11.71 -14.14 -2.95
N SER A 43 11.16 -13.48 -3.97
CA SER A 43 10.78 -14.16 -5.22
C SER A 43 11.94 -14.83 -5.92
N ILE A 44 13.15 -14.24 -5.89
CA ILE A 44 14.37 -14.87 -6.45
C ILE A 44 14.75 -16.12 -5.67
N PHE A 45 14.70 -16.11 -4.35
CA PHE A 45 15.01 -17.29 -3.55
C PHE A 45 13.99 -18.41 -3.77
N VAL A 46 12.70 -18.08 -3.81
CA VAL A 46 11.63 -19.06 -4.10
C VAL A 46 11.79 -19.66 -5.49
N SER A 47 12.13 -18.86 -6.51
CA SER A 47 12.34 -19.35 -7.88
C SER A 47 13.49 -20.35 -8.01
N ARG A 48 14.49 -20.26 -7.13
CA ARG A 48 15.61 -21.21 -7.08
C ARG A 48 15.25 -22.57 -6.47
N ILE A 49 14.10 -22.71 -5.82
CA ILE A 49 13.61 -24.03 -5.34
C ILE A 49 13.12 -24.84 -6.53
N SER A 50 12.12 -24.34 -7.26
CA SER A 50 11.57 -24.92 -8.49
C SER A 50 10.56 -23.93 -9.10
N GLU A 51 10.21 -24.16 -10.38
CA GLU A 51 9.10 -23.43 -11.04
C GLU A 51 7.75 -23.70 -10.35
N ASP A 52 7.55 -24.92 -9.88
CA ASP A 52 6.34 -25.30 -9.13
C ASP A 52 6.22 -24.52 -7.82
N ALA A 53 7.33 -24.30 -7.10
CA ALA A 53 7.37 -23.52 -5.87
C ALA A 53 6.99 -22.05 -6.14
N LEU A 54 7.57 -21.44 -7.17
CA LEU A 54 7.24 -20.07 -7.56
C LEU A 54 5.77 -19.93 -7.98
N THR A 55 5.25 -20.90 -8.73
CA THR A 55 3.84 -20.94 -9.13
C THR A 55 2.93 -21.07 -7.93
N ALA A 56 3.26 -21.93 -6.96
CA ALA A 56 2.50 -22.14 -5.74
C ALA A 56 2.39 -20.86 -4.90
N VAL A 57 3.50 -20.15 -4.69
CA VAL A 57 3.53 -18.86 -3.98
C VAL A 57 2.75 -17.80 -4.75
N SER A 58 2.87 -17.77 -6.07
CA SER A 58 2.11 -16.83 -6.92
C SER A 58 0.59 -17.06 -6.82
N LEU A 59 0.14 -18.30 -6.74
CA LEU A 59 -1.27 -18.65 -6.55
C LEU A 59 -1.78 -18.35 -5.12
N ALA A 60 -0.90 -18.28 -4.13
CA ALA A 60 -1.23 -17.85 -2.78
C ALA A 60 -1.39 -16.31 -2.67
N PHE A 61 -0.79 -15.55 -3.59
CA PHE A 61 -0.74 -14.08 -3.55
C PHE A 61 -2.10 -13.38 -3.42
N PRO A 62 -3.21 -13.81 -4.07
CA PRO A 62 -4.51 -13.16 -3.89
C PRO A 62 -4.98 -13.14 -2.42
N VAL A 63 -4.77 -14.22 -1.67
CA VAL A 63 -5.13 -14.29 -0.26
C VAL A 63 -4.19 -13.42 0.58
N GLN A 64 -2.89 -13.43 0.29
CA GLN A 64 -1.95 -12.52 0.94
C GLN A 64 -2.29 -11.05 0.67
N ASN A 65 -2.66 -10.70 -0.57
CA ASN A 65 -3.09 -9.35 -0.91
C ASN A 65 -4.36 -8.94 -0.15
N LEU A 66 -5.28 -9.89 0.06
CA LEU A 66 -6.46 -9.65 0.89
C LEU A 66 -6.08 -9.39 2.37
N MET A 67 -5.14 -10.15 2.93
CA MET A 67 -4.58 -9.89 4.26
C MET A 67 -3.98 -8.48 4.36
N ILE A 68 -3.13 -8.11 3.39
CA ILE A 68 -2.51 -6.79 3.31
C ILE A 68 -3.59 -5.70 3.19
N ALA A 69 -4.63 -5.92 2.39
CA ALA A 69 -5.74 -4.99 2.22
C ALA A 69 -6.46 -4.71 3.55
N PHE A 70 -6.77 -5.76 4.33
CA PHE A 70 -7.39 -5.60 5.64
C PHE A 70 -6.46 -4.88 6.64
N ALA A 71 -5.20 -5.26 6.71
CA ALA A 71 -4.22 -4.64 7.60
C ALA A 71 -4.01 -3.16 7.27
N THR A 72 -3.75 -2.84 6.00
CA THR A 72 -3.50 -1.47 5.55
C THR A 72 -4.74 -0.60 5.62
N GLY A 73 -5.90 -1.11 5.22
CA GLY A 73 -7.15 -0.36 5.23
C GLY A 73 -7.60 -0.02 6.65
N THR A 74 -7.59 -1.00 7.57
CA THR A 74 -7.84 -0.75 9.01
C THR A 74 -6.83 0.25 9.55
N GLY A 75 -5.56 0.09 9.18
CA GLY A 75 -4.48 1.00 9.56
C GLY A 75 -4.67 2.43 9.05
N VAL A 76 -5.18 2.63 7.83
CA VAL A 76 -5.49 3.97 7.28
C VAL A 76 -6.60 4.63 8.09
N GLY A 77 -7.67 3.90 8.41
CA GLY A 77 -8.76 4.40 9.25
C GLY A 77 -8.28 4.83 10.64
N MET A 78 -7.50 3.97 11.28
CA MET A 78 -6.90 4.26 12.58
C MET A 78 -5.95 5.46 12.51
N ASN A 79 -5.05 5.53 11.53
CA ASN A 79 -4.08 6.61 11.38
C ASN A 79 -4.77 7.98 11.23
N ALA A 80 -5.77 8.07 10.34
CA ALA A 80 -6.49 9.31 10.11
C ALA A 80 -7.23 9.80 11.37
N LEU A 81 -7.93 8.89 12.07
CA LEU A 81 -8.64 9.25 13.30
C LEU A 81 -7.69 9.61 14.43
N LEU A 82 -6.64 8.82 14.64
CA LEU A 82 -5.63 9.07 15.66
C LEU A 82 -5.00 10.46 15.48
N SER A 83 -4.55 10.76 14.26
CA SER A 83 -3.94 12.05 13.95
C SER A 83 -4.92 13.21 14.15
N ARG A 84 -6.20 13.02 13.77
CA ARG A 84 -7.26 14.00 13.98
C ARG A 84 -7.49 14.27 15.46
N ARG A 85 -7.61 13.21 16.30
CA ARG A 85 -7.79 13.35 17.75
C ARG A 85 -6.61 14.07 18.43
N LEU A 86 -5.39 13.82 17.94
CA LEU A 86 -4.20 14.56 18.40
C LEU A 86 -4.28 16.05 18.01
N GLY A 87 -4.75 16.36 16.80
CA GLY A 87 -4.99 17.74 16.37
C GLY A 87 -6.04 18.46 17.21
N GLU A 88 -7.07 17.75 17.64
CA GLU A 88 -8.10 18.20 18.59
C GLU A 88 -7.56 18.35 20.04
N LYS A 89 -6.26 18.06 20.26
CA LYS A 89 -5.58 18.03 21.58
C LYS A 89 -6.19 17.01 22.56
N ASN A 90 -6.91 16.02 22.06
CA ASN A 90 -7.54 14.97 22.84
C ASN A 90 -6.70 13.67 22.77
N ARG A 91 -5.68 13.60 23.62
CA ARG A 91 -4.77 12.45 23.71
C ARG A 91 -5.47 11.17 24.16
N GLU A 92 -6.43 11.29 25.08
CA GLU A 92 -7.17 10.12 25.56
C GLU A 92 -7.95 9.43 24.44
N ALA A 93 -8.65 10.20 23.63
CA ALA A 93 -9.34 9.68 22.45
C ALA A 93 -8.36 9.12 21.41
N ALA A 94 -7.18 9.72 21.23
CA ALA A 94 -6.15 9.19 20.33
C ALA A 94 -5.57 7.84 20.82
N GLU A 95 -5.34 7.69 22.14
CA GLU A 95 -4.94 6.43 22.75
C GLU A 95 -6.05 5.35 22.62
N GLU A 96 -7.31 5.74 22.76
CA GLU A 96 -8.43 4.83 22.57
C GLU A 96 -8.49 4.32 21.13
N VAL A 97 -8.31 5.18 20.11
CA VAL A 97 -8.20 4.79 18.71
C VAL A 97 -7.07 3.78 18.49
N ALA A 98 -5.89 4.00 19.08
CA ALA A 98 -4.76 3.09 18.98
C ALA A 98 -5.05 1.72 19.62
N ASN A 99 -5.66 1.70 20.80
CA ASN A 99 -6.01 0.46 21.51
C ASN A 99 -7.09 -0.35 20.76
N VAL A 100 -8.12 0.32 20.24
CA VAL A 100 -9.16 -0.33 19.41
C VAL A 100 -8.57 -0.80 18.08
N GLY A 101 -7.72 -0.03 17.44
CA GLY A 101 -7.03 -0.43 16.21
C GLY A 101 -6.19 -1.70 16.39
N LEU A 102 -5.45 -1.80 17.50
CA LEU A 102 -4.70 -3.01 17.85
C LEU A 102 -5.63 -4.21 18.09
N LEU A 103 -6.74 -4.01 18.80
CA LEU A 103 -7.74 -5.05 19.01
C LEU A 103 -8.30 -5.57 17.68
N LEU A 104 -8.68 -4.66 16.77
CA LEU A 104 -9.19 -5.04 15.45
C LEU A 104 -8.15 -5.81 14.64
N SER A 105 -6.88 -5.43 14.71
CA SER A 105 -5.78 -6.14 14.05
C SER A 105 -5.63 -7.57 14.58
N ILE A 106 -5.69 -7.76 15.90
CA ILE A 106 -5.65 -9.08 16.53
C ILE A 106 -6.87 -9.92 16.11
N CYS A 107 -8.08 -9.34 16.15
CA CYS A 107 -9.30 -10.05 15.75
C CYS A 107 -9.22 -10.48 14.26
N THR A 108 -8.75 -9.61 13.39
CA THR A 108 -8.60 -9.91 11.97
C THR A 108 -7.52 -10.98 11.74
N ALA A 109 -6.40 -10.91 12.47
CA ALA A 109 -5.37 -11.94 12.43
C ALA A 109 -5.92 -13.33 12.83
N VAL A 110 -6.77 -13.40 13.86
CA VAL A 110 -7.43 -14.64 14.27
C VAL A 110 -8.31 -15.19 13.15
N VAL A 111 -9.06 -14.35 12.45
CA VAL A 111 -9.89 -14.77 11.31
C VAL A 111 -9.02 -15.37 10.19
N PHE A 112 -7.91 -14.71 9.84
CA PHE A 112 -6.99 -15.26 8.84
C PHE A 112 -6.24 -16.49 9.32
N ALA A 113 -5.92 -16.60 10.62
CA ALA A 113 -5.31 -17.80 11.19
C ALA A 113 -6.27 -19.02 11.11
N LEU A 114 -7.56 -18.82 11.40
CA LEU A 114 -8.59 -19.84 11.22
C LEU A 114 -8.72 -20.25 9.75
N PHE A 115 -8.69 -19.28 8.82
CA PHE A 115 -8.62 -19.60 7.40
C PHE A 115 -7.35 -20.36 7.03
N GLY A 116 -6.21 -20.04 7.62
CA GLY A 116 -4.94 -20.76 7.45
C GLY A 116 -5.06 -22.24 7.83
N VAL A 117 -5.77 -22.54 8.93
CA VAL A 117 -5.97 -23.92 9.42
C VAL A 117 -6.98 -24.69 8.57
N PHE A 118 -8.12 -24.09 8.24
CA PHE A 118 -9.26 -24.79 7.64
C PHE A 118 -9.45 -24.52 6.15
N GLY A 119 -9.03 -23.33 5.67
CA GLY A 119 -9.33 -22.85 4.33
C GLY A 119 -8.22 -23.05 3.31
N SER A 120 -6.95 -23.15 3.72
CA SER A 120 -5.82 -23.18 2.77
C SER A 120 -5.85 -24.39 1.84
N GLN A 121 -6.13 -25.59 2.36
CA GLN A 121 -6.25 -26.78 1.55
C GLN A 121 -7.47 -26.71 0.61
N LEU A 122 -8.60 -26.23 1.12
CA LEU A 122 -9.81 -26.04 0.33
C LEU A 122 -9.56 -25.05 -0.82
N TYR A 123 -8.89 -23.93 -0.54
CA TYR A 123 -8.56 -22.93 -1.55
C TYR A 123 -7.75 -23.52 -2.71
N PHE A 124 -6.71 -24.31 -2.42
CA PHE A 124 -5.88 -24.95 -3.44
C PHE A 124 -6.57 -26.13 -4.14
N SER A 125 -7.46 -26.86 -3.46
CA SER A 125 -8.26 -27.92 -4.09
C SER A 125 -9.26 -27.38 -5.13
N MET A 126 -9.68 -26.11 -5.00
CA MET A 126 -10.57 -25.45 -5.94
C MET A 126 -9.85 -24.88 -7.17
N GLN A 127 -8.50 -24.81 -7.17
CA GLN A 127 -7.71 -24.35 -8.28
C GLN A 127 -7.67 -25.40 -9.39
N LYS A 128 -8.30 -25.09 -10.54
CA LYS A 128 -8.34 -26.00 -11.69
C LYS A 128 -7.02 -25.99 -12.46
N GLY A 129 -6.56 -27.15 -12.93
CA GLY A 129 -5.38 -27.28 -13.77
C GLY A 129 -4.04 -27.15 -13.02
N VAL A 130 -4.05 -27.22 -11.71
CA VAL A 130 -2.86 -27.17 -10.85
C VAL A 130 -2.37 -28.58 -10.53
N SER A 131 -1.07 -28.83 -10.63
CA SER A 131 -0.48 -30.12 -10.26
C SER A 131 -0.61 -30.38 -8.76
N PRO A 132 -0.67 -31.64 -8.30
CA PRO A 132 -0.73 -31.99 -6.88
C PRO A 132 0.41 -31.37 -6.06
N ILE A 133 1.62 -31.28 -6.63
CA ILE A 133 2.80 -30.70 -5.99
C ILE A 133 2.62 -29.19 -5.77
N ILE A 134 2.13 -28.48 -6.78
CA ILE A 134 1.86 -27.04 -6.65
C ILE A 134 0.77 -26.77 -5.62
N ALA A 135 -0.30 -27.60 -5.61
CA ALA A 135 -1.37 -27.49 -4.63
C ALA A 135 -0.86 -27.73 -3.21
N GLU A 136 0.00 -28.74 -3.01
CA GLU A 136 0.60 -29.04 -1.73
C GLU A 136 1.51 -27.91 -1.23
N TYR A 137 2.46 -27.45 -2.05
CA TYR A 137 3.36 -26.33 -1.72
C TYR A 137 2.58 -25.07 -1.40
N GLY A 138 1.58 -24.76 -2.22
CA GLY A 138 0.76 -23.58 -2.02
C GLY A 138 -0.08 -23.64 -0.76
N ALA A 139 -0.70 -24.79 -0.45
CA ALA A 139 -1.47 -24.97 0.77
C ALA A 139 -0.59 -24.88 2.01
N GLN A 140 0.61 -25.47 2.00
CA GLN A 140 1.58 -25.38 3.09
C GLN A 140 2.03 -23.92 3.32
N TYR A 141 2.43 -23.22 2.26
CA TYR A 141 2.85 -21.83 2.31
C TYR A 141 1.73 -20.94 2.87
N LEU A 142 0.56 -21.01 2.26
CA LEU A 142 -0.59 -20.17 2.63
C LEU A 142 -1.06 -20.45 4.08
N SER A 143 -1.09 -21.71 4.50
CA SER A 143 -1.45 -22.08 5.87
C SER A 143 -0.50 -21.43 6.87
N ILE A 144 0.82 -21.55 6.66
CA ILE A 144 1.84 -20.98 7.55
C ILE A 144 1.70 -19.45 7.61
N VAL A 145 1.62 -18.77 6.45
CA VAL A 145 1.53 -17.31 6.39
C VAL A 145 0.25 -16.80 7.04
N CYS A 146 -0.89 -17.47 6.84
CA CYS A 146 -2.16 -17.08 7.44
C CYS A 146 -2.18 -17.34 8.96
N ILE A 147 -1.64 -18.46 9.44
CA ILE A 147 -1.53 -18.74 10.89
C ILE A 147 -0.62 -17.72 11.57
N GLY A 148 0.49 -17.35 10.92
CA GLY A 148 1.42 -16.33 11.40
C GLY A 148 1.00 -14.88 11.14
N SER A 149 -0.18 -14.65 10.61
CA SER A 149 -0.64 -13.31 10.18
C SER A 149 -0.68 -12.26 11.29
N ILE A 150 -0.68 -12.67 12.57
CA ILE A 150 -0.58 -11.75 13.70
C ILE A 150 0.64 -10.81 13.56
N GLY A 151 1.75 -11.29 12.98
CA GLY A 151 2.94 -10.50 12.72
C GLY A 151 2.63 -9.29 11.85
N ILE A 152 2.13 -9.49 10.64
CA ILE A 152 1.84 -8.42 9.69
C ILE A 152 0.74 -7.47 10.19
N PHE A 153 -0.31 -7.98 10.86
CA PHE A 153 -1.38 -7.14 11.36
C PHE A 153 -0.90 -6.21 12.49
N VAL A 154 -0.11 -6.71 13.43
CA VAL A 154 0.44 -5.92 14.54
C VAL A 154 1.54 -4.98 14.04
N GLU A 155 2.42 -5.42 13.14
CA GLU A 155 3.44 -4.61 12.49
C GLU A 155 2.83 -3.37 11.83
N ILE A 156 1.89 -3.57 10.89
CA ILE A 156 1.25 -2.46 10.18
C ILE A 156 0.51 -1.54 11.16
N THR A 157 -0.15 -2.08 12.17
CA THR A 157 -0.83 -1.26 13.18
C THR A 157 0.15 -0.39 13.96
N ALA A 158 1.27 -0.93 14.42
CA ALA A 158 2.31 -0.19 15.12
C ALA A 158 2.92 0.90 14.23
N GLU A 159 3.19 0.59 12.96
CA GLU A 159 3.65 1.56 11.98
C GLU A 159 2.65 2.71 11.80
N ARG A 160 1.36 2.41 11.67
CA ARG A 160 0.31 3.41 11.50
C ARG A 160 0.14 4.29 12.74
N MET A 161 0.33 3.76 13.95
CA MET A 161 0.38 4.57 15.18
C MET A 161 1.55 5.56 15.14
N LEU A 162 2.75 5.09 14.78
CA LEU A 162 3.93 5.93 14.69
C LEU A 162 3.82 6.98 13.58
N GLN A 163 3.26 6.61 12.42
CA GLN A 163 2.98 7.56 11.33
C GLN A 163 1.97 8.61 11.78
N GLY A 164 0.89 8.19 12.45
CA GLY A 164 -0.17 9.06 12.95
C GLY A 164 0.28 10.06 14.01
N THR A 165 1.40 9.82 14.67
CA THR A 165 2.06 10.74 15.60
C THR A 165 3.26 11.48 14.98
N GLY A 166 3.54 11.24 13.71
CA GLY A 166 4.64 11.86 12.98
C GLY A 166 6.01 11.17 13.13
N GLN A 167 6.09 9.99 13.74
CA GLN A 167 7.34 9.26 14.00
C GLN A 167 7.75 8.35 12.82
N THR A 168 7.74 8.88 11.60
CA THR A 168 7.94 8.11 10.36
C THR A 168 9.35 7.52 10.22
N LEU A 169 10.36 8.14 10.82
CA LEU A 169 11.73 7.59 10.84
C LEU A 169 11.78 6.25 11.58
N ILE A 170 11.06 6.14 12.70
CA ILE A 170 10.99 4.89 13.47
C ILE A 170 10.29 3.82 12.64
N THR A 171 9.23 4.17 11.92
CA THR A 171 8.54 3.25 10.99
C THR A 171 9.50 2.70 9.94
N MET A 172 10.33 3.55 9.34
CA MET A 172 11.35 3.10 8.37
C MET A 172 12.32 2.08 8.96
N PHE A 173 12.79 2.29 10.20
CA PHE A 173 13.69 1.34 10.86
C PHE A 173 13.00 0.00 11.16
N ILE A 174 11.74 0.01 11.62
CA ILE A 174 10.96 -1.21 11.91
C ILE A 174 10.84 -2.04 10.63
N GLN A 175 10.38 -1.43 9.56
CA GLN A 175 10.19 -2.09 8.27
C GLN A 175 11.53 -2.56 7.67
N GLY A 176 12.57 -1.74 7.77
CA GLY A 176 13.92 -2.10 7.31
C GLY A 176 14.50 -3.31 8.05
N ILE A 177 14.36 -3.36 9.38
CA ILE A 177 14.85 -4.50 10.18
C ILE A 177 14.07 -5.76 9.84
N GLY A 178 12.73 -5.69 9.72
CA GLY A 178 11.90 -6.83 9.32
C GLY A 178 12.32 -7.39 7.95
N ALA A 179 12.52 -6.51 6.97
CA ALA A 179 12.98 -6.89 5.63
C ALA A 179 14.40 -7.52 5.65
N ILE A 180 15.34 -6.96 6.39
CA ILE A 180 16.70 -7.50 6.50
C ILE A 180 16.68 -8.90 7.13
N ILE A 181 15.89 -9.09 8.20
CA ILE A 181 15.75 -10.41 8.85
C ILE A 181 15.17 -11.41 7.87
N ASN A 182 14.14 -11.07 7.13
CA ASN A 182 13.55 -11.93 6.12
C ASN A 182 14.60 -12.33 5.05
N ILE A 183 15.30 -11.35 4.44
CA ILE A 183 16.33 -11.59 3.41
C ILE A 183 17.45 -12.52 3.93
N ILE A 184 17.83 -12.42 5.20
CA ILE A 184 18.84 -13.28 5.81
C ILE A 184 18.29 -14.68 6.07
N LEU A 185 17.06 -14.79 6.57
CA LEU A 185 16.45 -16.07 6.94
C LEU A 185 15.99 -16.88 5.72
N ASP A 186 15.61 -16.23 4.61
CA ASP A 186 15.18 -16.91 3.40
C ASP A 186 16.17 -17.98 2.94
N PRO A 187 17.43 -17.67 2.61
CA PRO A 187 18.37 -18.70 2.16
C PRO A 187 18.69 -19.73 3.26
N ILE A 188 18.67 -19.33 4.54
CA ILE A 188 18.96 -20.23 5.65
C ILE A 188 17.86 -21.28 5.79
N MET A 189 16.59 -20.87 5.75
CA MET A 189 15.46 -21.76 5.98
C MET A 189 15.00 -22.48 4.71
N ILE A 190 15.16 -21.85 3.55
CA ILE A 190 14.82 -22.47 2.26
C ILE A 190 15.79 -23.60 1.94
N PHE A 191 17.10 -23.32 1.98
CA PHE A 191 18.15 -24.25 1.51
C PHE A 191 18.84 -25.04 2.63
N GLY A 192 18.50 -24.77 3.89
CA GLY A 192 19.07 -25.50 5.03
C GLY A 192 20.51 -25.11 5.35
N LEU A 193 20.83 -23.81 5.35
CA LEU A 193 22.16 -23.31 5.69
C LEU A 193 22.33 -23.21 7.22
N LEU A 194 23.58 -23.14 7.67
CA LEU A 194 23.97 -22.95 9.09
C LEU A 194 23.38 -23.99 10.06
N GLY A 195 23.15 -25.22 9.58
CA GLY A 195 22.60 -26.31 10.41
C GLY A 195 21.08 -26.30 10.53
N CYS A 196 20.39 -25.42 9.85
CA CYS A 196 18.94 -25.44 9.74
C CYS A 196 18.51 -26.53 8.74
N PRO A 197 17.39 -27.25 8.96
CA PRO A 197 16.90 -28.18 7.94
C PRO A 197 16.39 -27.41 6.71
N ALA A 198 16.61 -27.96 5.51
CA ALA A 198 16.06 -27.39 4.28
C ALA A 198 14.54 -27.55 4.26
N MET A 199 13.81 -26.44 4.31
CA MET A 199 12.35 -26.43 4.40
C MET A 199 11.66 -26.03 3.09
N GLY A 200 12.41 -25.65 2.06
CA GLY A 200 11.87 -25.22 0.77
C GLY A 200 10.84 -24.08 0.92
N VAL A 201 9.66 -24.25 0.30
CA VAL A 201 8.58 -23.23 0.30
C VAL A 201 8.08 -22.92 1.73
N ARG A 202 8.09 -23.89 2.64
CA ARG A 202 7.76 -23.67 4.06
C ARG A 202 8.79 -22.75 4.72
N GLY A 203 10.08 -22.87 4.33
CA GLY A 203 11.15 -22.01 4.82
C GLY A 203 10.92 -20.54 4.46
N ALA A 204 10.53 -20.25 3.24
CA ALA A 204 10.16 -18.90 2.81
C ALA A 204 8.98 -18.33 3.64
N ALA A 205 7.95 -19.15 3.89
CA ALA A 205 6.82 -18.75 4.73
C ALA A 205 7.25 -18.42 6.17
N TYR A 206 8.08 -19.26 6.78
CA TYR A 206 8.57 -19.03 8.14
C TYR A 206 9.50 -17.80 8.22
N ALA A 207 10.39 -17.59 7.25
CA ALA A 207 11.26 -16.43 7.20
C ALA A 207 10.45 -15.12 7.14
N THR A 208 9.40 -15.10 6.31
CA THR A 208 8.46 -13.97 6.21
C THR A 208 7.78 -13.69 7.56
N ILE A 209 7.23 -14.71 8.21
CA ILE A 209 6.54 -14.55 9.50
C ILE A 209 7.50 -14.06 10.58
N ILE A 210 8.71 -14.63 10.65
CA ILE A 210 9.69 -14.23 11.67
C ILE A 210 10.08 -12.77 11.47
N GLY A 211 10.34 -12.34 10.23
CA GLY A 211 10.61 -10.93 9.91
C GLY A 211 9.48 -10.01 10.39
N GLN A 212 8.23 -10.35 10.08
CA GLN A 212 7.04 -9.59 10.47
C GLN A 212 6.82 -9.60 12.00
N LEU A 213 7.01 -10.72 12.67
CA LEU A 213 6.89 -10.81 14.14
C LEU A 213 7.94 -9.95 14.85
N VAL A 214 9.19 -9.98 14.39
CA VAL A 214 10.24 -9.12 14.96
C VAL A 214 9.90 -7.66 14.71
N ALA A 215 9.47 -7.29 13.51
CA ALA A 215 9.02 -5.94 13.19
C ALA A 215 7.82 -5.51 14.07
N ALA A 216 6.84 -6.41 14.29
CA ALA A 216 5.70 -6.16 15.17
C ALA A 216 6.13 -5.88 16.61
N VAL A 217 7.00 -6.73 17.17
CA VAL A 217 7.52 -6.55 18.55
C VAL A 217 8.31 -5.25 18.66
N LEU A 218 9.21 -4.98 17.70
CA LEU A 218 9.96 -3.73 17.65
C LEU A 218 9.02 -2.53 17.56
N GLY A 219 8.00 -2.61 16.70
CA GLY A 219 7.00 -1.57 16.52
C GLY A 219 6.30 -1.22 17.82
N ILE A 220 5.80 -2.19 18.56
CA ILE A 220 5.15 -1.97 19.85
C ILE A 220 6.15 -1.43 20.89
N VAL A 221 7.34 -2.01 21.00
CA VAL A 221 8.36 -1.58 21.98
C VAL A 221 8.82 -0.15 21.70
N LEU A 222 9.10 0.18 20.42
CA LEU A 222 9.54 1.53 20.04
C LEU A 222 8.42 2.55 20.17
N ASN A 223 7.17 2.16 19.89
CA ASN A 223 6.02 3.01 20.18
C ASN A 223 5.91 3.33 21.66
N GLN A 224 6.04 2.34 22.55
CA GLN A 224 5.96 2.56 24.00
C GLN A 224 7.11 3.42 24.54
N LYS A 225 8.33 3.29 23.98
CA LYS A 225 9.52 4.01 24.46
C LYS A 225 9.62 5.44 23.91
N HIS A 226 9.33 5.64 22.64
CA HIS A 226 9.63 6.89 21.92
C HIS A 226 8.39 7.71 21.56
N ASN A 227 7.20 7.09 21.52
CA ASN A 227 5.98 7.83 21.25
C ASN A 227 5.44 8.46 22.53
N THR A 228 5.62 9.78 22.64
CA THR A 228 5.13 10.54 23.79
C THR A 228 3.65 10.91 23.67
N ASP A 229 3.10 10.85 22.47
CA ASP A 229 1.74 11.32 22.19
C ASP A 229 0.69 10.22 22.38
N VAL A 230 1.02 8.96 22.03
CA VAL A 230 0.10 7.83 22.10
C VAL A 230 0.81 6.59 22.61
N ARG A 231 0.30 6.02 23.69
CA ARG A 231 0.78 4.75 24.26
C ARG A 231 -0.32 3.71 24.25
N VAL A 232 0.03 2.50 23.85
CA VAL A 232 -0.87 1.36 23.97
C VAL A 232 -0.96 0.92 25.43
N ASN A 233 -2.17 0.81 25.96
CA ASN A 233 -2.42 0.29 27.29
C ASN A 233 -3.28 -0.96 27.24
N PRO A 234 -2.69 -2.16 27.48
CA PRO A 234 -3.44 -3.41 27.42
C PRO A 234 -4.67 -3.46 28.32
N LYS A 235 -4.66 -2.74 29.45
CA LYS A 235 -5.78 -2.68 30.40
C LYS A 235 -6.97 -1.85 29.89
N LYS A 236 -6.73 -0.99 28.89
CA LYS A 236 -7.76 -0.12 28.27
C LYS A 236 -8.29 -0.69 26.97
N ILE A 237 -7.80 -1.85 26.52
CA ILE A 237 -8.27 -2.51 25.29
C ILE A 237 -9.68 -3.03 25.53
N ARG A 238 -10.65 -2.47 24.80
CA ARG A 238 -12.06 -2.87 24.88
C ARG A 238 -12.75 -2.62 23.55
N PHE A 239 -13.81 -3.37 23.28
CA PHE A 239 -14.67 -3.10 22.15
C PHE A 239 -15.45 -1.78 22.36
N ASN A 240 -15.25 -0.85 21.42
CA ASN A 240 -16.02 0.38 21.32
C ASN A 240 -16.64 0.40 19.91
N PHE A 241 -17.88 -0.10 19.79
CA PHE A 241 -18.56 -0.25 18.51
C PHE A 241 -18.73 1.07 17.72
N PRO A 242 -19.09 2.22 18.34
CA PRO A 242 -19.09 3.49 17.65
C PRO A 242 -17.73 3.84 17.04
N LEU A 243 -16.65 3.69 17.80
CA LEU A 243 -15.29 3.98 17.32
C LEU A 243 -14.84 2.99 16.23
N ILE A 244 -15.21 1.71 16.34
CA ILE A 244 -14.99 0.71 15.28
C ILE A 244 -15.67 1.16 13.99
N GLY A 245 -16.92 1.64 14.08
CA GLY A 245 -17.66 2.21 12.95
C GLY A 245 -16.94 3.41 12.32
N GLU A 246 -16.37 4.32 13.14
CA GLU A 246 -15.58 5.46 12.66
C GLU A 246 -14.30 4.98 11.93
N ILE A 247 -13.56 4.03 12.50
CA ILE A 247 -12.34 3.46 11.87
C ILE A 247 -12.68 2.84 10.52
N TYR A 248 -13.71 2.01 10.44
CA TYR A 248 -14.07 1.34 9.19
C TYR A 248 -14.79 2.25 8.19
N SER A 249 -15.41 3.34 8.62
CA SER A 249 -15.95 4.34 7.69
C SER A 249 -14.86 4.94 6.78
N ILE A 250 -13.62 5.00 7.28
CA ILE A 250 -12.43 5.43 6.55
C ILE A 250 -11.68 4.22 5.97
N GLY A 251 -11.53 3.16 6.76
CA GLY A 251 -10.71 2.00 6.43
C GLY A 251 -11.34 1.08 5.39
N PHE A 252 -12.65 0.83 5.44
CA PHE A 252 -13.33 -0.11 4.55
C PHE A 252 -13.22 0.27 3.05
N PRO A 253 -13.42 1.54 2.63
CA PRO A 253 -13.13 1.94 1.27
C PRO A 253 -11.69 1.67 0.84
N SER A 254 -10.72 1.83 1.75
CA SER A 254 -9.31 1.55 1.49
C SER A 254 -9.03 0.04 1.35
N ILE A 255 -9.71 -0.80 2.14
CA ILE A 255 -9.67 -2.26 1.99
C ILE A 255 -10.15 -2.65 0.59
N LEU A 256 -11.30 -2.14 0.17
CA LEU A 256 -11.87 -2.46 -1.16
C LEU A 256 -10.95 -2.02 -2.30
N MET A 257 -10.37 -0.82 -2.22
CA MET A 257 -9.44 -0.32 -3.24
C MET A 257 -8.23 -1.25 -3.41
N THR A 258 -7.66 -1.74 -2.30
CA THR A 258 -6.50 -2.62 -2.32
C THR A 258 -6.87 -4.04 -2.75
N ALA A 259 -7.95 -4.60 -2.22
CA ALA A 259 -8.41 -5.96 -2.52
C ALA A 259 -8.79 -6.14 -4.00
N ILE A 260 -9.43 -5.13 -4.59
CA ILE A 260 -9.90 -5.18 -5.98
C ILE A 260 -8.79 -4.84 -6.98
N GLY A 261 -7.64 -4.32 -6.52
CA GLY A 261 -6.57 -3.83 -7.40
C GLY A 261 -6.03 -4.82 -8.44
N SER A 262 -6.17 -6.11 -8.20
CA SER A 262 -5.75 -7.17 -9.15
C SER A 262 -6.74 -7.39 -10.31
N VAL A 263 -8.02 -7.05 -10.14
CA VAL A 263 -9.07 -7.31 -11.13
C VAL A 263 -8.85 -6.53 -12.43
N PRO A 264 -8.56 -5.22 -12.42
CA PRO A 264 -8.28 -4.48 -13.64
C PRO A 264 -7.08 -5.02 -14.40
N THR A 265 -6.03 -5.44 -13.70
CA THR A 265 -4.84 -6.02 -14.31
C THR A 265 -5.17 -7.33 -15.04
N TYR A 266 -5.96 -8.19 -14.42
CA TYR A 266 -6.43 -9.43 -15.04
C TYR A 266 -7.26 -9.14 -16.29
N LEU A 267 -8.26 -8.27 -16.20
CA LEU A 267 -9.15 -7.93 -17.32
C LEU A 267 -8.38 -7.28 -18.49
N MET A 268 -7.44 -6.38 -18.18
CA MET A 268 -6.59 -5.78 -19.22
C MET A 268 -5.74 -6.83 -19.93
N ASN A 269 -5.16 -7.77 -19.18
CA ASN A 269 -4.42 -8.88 -19.80
C ASN A 269 -5.28 -9.72 -20.74
N GLN A 270 -6.56 -10.00 -20.40
CA GLN A 270 -7.47 -10.72 -21.29
C GLN A 270 -7.72 -9.96 -22.60
N ILE A 271 -7.90 -8.63 -22.51
CA ILE A 271 -8.07 -7.77 -23.70
C ILE A 271 -6.80 -7.82 -24.58
N LEU A 272 -5.62 -7.71 -23.99
CA LEU A 272 -4.35 -7.69 -24.72
C LEU A 272 -3.97 -9.06 -25.31
N LEU A 273 -4.30 -10.15 -24.61
CA LEU A 273 -4.10 -11.52 -25.11
C LEU A 273 -4.91 -11.80 -26.38
N ALA A 274 -6.05 -11.12 -26.55
CA ALA A 274 -6.83 -11.23 -27.79
C ALA A 274 -6.07 -10.69 -29.03
N PHE A 275 -5.10 -9.78 -28.84
CA PHE A 275 -4.23 -9.31 -29.92
C PHE A 275 -3.00 -10.21 -30.10
N SER A 276 -2.22 -10.39 -29.01
CA SER A 276 -1.05 -11.28 -29.01
C SER A 276 -0.54 -11.55 -27.60
N THR A 277 0.17 -12.66 -27.44
CA THR A 277 0.92 -12.96 -26.22
C THR A 277 2.02 -11.92 -25.95
N THR A 278 2.62 -11.36 -27.02
CA THR A 278 3.63 -10.31 -26.94
C THR A 278 3.05 -9.00 -26.35
N ALA A 279 1.81 -8.62 -26.71
CA ALA A 279 1.14 -7.46 -26.15
C ALA A 279 0.91 -7.61 -24.64
N SER A 280 0.48 -8.80 -24.19
CA SER A 280 0.35 -9.12 -22.76
C SER A 280 1.69 -9.11 -22.05
N ALA A 281 2.76 -9.60 -22.67
CA ALA A 281 4.11 -9.56 -22.10
C ALA A 281 4.61 -8.11 -21.92
N VAL A 282 4.39 -7.24 -22.90
CA VAL A 282 4.68 -5.79 -22.80
C VAL A 282 3.94 -5.15 -21.65
N TYR A 283 2.66 -5.49 -21.47
CA TYR A 283 1.87 -4.99 -20.32
C TYR A 283 2.42 -5.49 -18.98
N GLY A 284 2.89 -6.72 -18.92
CA GLY A 284 3.55 -7.27 -17.73
C GLY A 284 4.80 -6.48 -17.33
N VAL A 285 5.64 -6.14 -18.31
CA VAL A 285 6.83 -5.29 -18.10
C VAL A 285 6.42 -3.88 -17.68
N TYR A 286 5.44 -3.30 -18.38
CA TYR A 286 4.87 -2.00 -18.02
C TYR A 286 4.41 -1.99 -16.56
N PHE A 287 3.61 -2.98 -16.14
CA PHE A 287 3.06 -3.04 -14.80
C PHE A 287 4.14 -3.11 -13.70
N LYS A 288 5.19 -3.90 -13.91
CA LYS A 288 6.32 -4.00 -12.98
C LYS A 288 7.07 -2.67 -12.84
N LEU A 289 7.42 -2.05 -13.97
CA LEU A 289 8.10 -0.75 -13.97
C LEU A 289 7.22 0.36 -13.40
N ASN A 290 5.95 0.40 -13.78
CA ASN A 290 4.97 1.34 -13.24
C ASN A 290 4.87 1.24 -11.72
N SER A 291 4.78 0.03 -11.17
CA SER A 291 4.74 -0.19 -9.72
C SER A 291 5.96 0.42 -9.02
N PHE A 292 7.16 0.26 -9.60
CA PHE A 292 8.38 0.83 -9.04
C PHE A 292 8.35 2.38 -9.01
N PHE A 293 7.91 3.03 -10.10
CA PHE A 293 7.83 4.48 -10.17
C PHE A 293 6.73 5.07 -9.28
N PHE A 294 5.67 4.29 -8.97
CA PHE A 294 4.60 4.73 -8.07
C PHE A 294 4.92 4.53 -6.58
N MET A 295 5.93 3.71 -6.22
CA MET A 295 6.29 3.50 -4.81
C MET A 295 6.65 4.79 -4.04
N PRO A 296 7.47 5.70 -4.58
CA PRO A 296 7.73 6.98 -3.91
C PRO A 296 6.46 7.79 -3.66
N LEU A 297 5.50 7.73 -4.59
CA LEU A 297 4.24 8.44 -4.46
C LEU A 297 3.38 7.86 -3.34
N PHE A 298 3.35 6.54 -3.17
CA PHE A 298 2.67 5.91 -2.02
C PHE A 298 3.33 6.24 -0.69
N GLY A 299 4.66 6.35 -0.65
CA GLY A 299 5.38 6.83 0.54
C GLY A 299 5.00 8.26 0.91
N LEU A 300 4.94 9.16 -0.07
CA LEU A 300 4.45 10.53 0.11
C LEU A 300 2.99 10.54 0.62
N ASN A 301 2.13 9.73 0.02
CA ASN A 301 0.73 9.58 0.38
C ASN A 301 0.54 9.21 1.85
N ASN A 302 1.31 8.23 2.34
CA ASN A 302 1.29 7.80 3.74
C ASN A 302 1.72 8.92 4.72
N ALA A 303 2.52 9.90 4.27
CA ALA A 303 2.86 11.07 5.08
C ALA A 303 1.77 12.15 5.05
N VAL A 304 1.10 12.33 3.92
CA VAL A 304 0.08 13.38 3.73
C VAL A 304 -1.14 13.12 4.60
N VAL A 305 -1.59 11.87 4.70
CA VAL A 305 -2.78 11.50 5.48
C VAL A 305 -2.72 12.01 6.92
N PRO A 306 -1.70 11.67 7.74
CA PRO A 306 -1.63 12.13 9.13
C PRO A 306 -1.43 13.65 9.24
N ILE A 307 -0.66 14.27 8.34
CA ILE A 307 -0.45 15.74 8.36
C ILE A 307 -1.76 16.48 8.14
N VAL A 308 -2.53 16.08 7.13
CA VAL A 308 -3.82 16.72 6.82
C VAL A 308 -4.84 16.43 7.92
N ALA A 309 -4.92 15.18 8.40
CA ALA A 309 -5.86 14.78 9.45
C ALA A 309 -5.59 15.53 10.78
N TYR A 310 -4.32 15.66 11.18
CA TYR A 310 -3.93 16.43 12.37
C TYR A 310 -4.36 17.89 12.25
N ASN A 311 -4.02 18.55 11.14
CA ASN A 311 -4.35 19.96 10.94
C ASN A 311 -5.86 20.18 10.76
N TYR A 312 -6.59 19.16 10.29
CA TYR A 312 -8.06 19.15 10.27
C TYR A 312 -8.64 19.13 11.70
N GLY A 313 -8.11 18.27 12.58
CA GLY A 313 -8.47 18.26 14.00
C GLY A 313 -8.15 19.58 14.70
N ALA A 314 -6.99 20.17 14.38
CA ALA A 314 -6.56 21.47 14.87
C ALA A 314 -7.30 22.67 14.25
N ARG A 315 -8.23 22.44 13.29
CA ARG A 315 -8.96 23.45 12.54
C ARG A 315 -8.08 24.50 11.84
N ASN A 316 -6.87 24.09 11.43
CA ASN A 316 -5.91 24.98 10.78
C ASN A 316 -6.00 24.87 9.25
N ARG A 317 -6.90 25.65 8.66
CA ARG A 317 -7.15 25.68 7.23
C ARG A 317 -5.89 26.02 6.41
N GLY A 318 -5.13 27.03 6.84
CA GLY A 318 -3.94 27.49 6.14
C GLY A 318 -2.91 26.37 5.95
N ARG A 319 -2.66 25.59 7.01
CA ARG A 319 -1.72 24.47 6.95
C ARG A 319 -2.25 23.31 6.09
N ILE A 320 -3.56 23.07 6.09
CA ILE A 320 -4.17 22.04 5.21
C ILE A 320 -3.91 22.40 3.74
N HIS A 321 -4.24 23.64 3.31
CA HIS A 321 -4.01 24.08 1.93
C HIS A 321 -2.53 24.05 1.55
N GLN A 322 -1.64 24.49 2.45
CA GLN A 322 -0.21 24.43 2.23
C GLN A 322 0.29 22.99 2.11
N ALA A 323 -0.25 22.04 2.91
CA ALA A 323 0.09 20.63 2.82
C ALA A 323 -0.36 20.04 1.49
N ILE A 324 -1.58 20.28 1.07
CA ILE A 324 -2.10 19.82 -0.24
C ILE A 324 -1.25 20.37 -1.38
N ARG A 325 -1.03 21.68 -1.41
CA ARG A 325 -0.23 22.31 -2.47
C ARG A 325 1.19 21.75 -2.54
N THR A 326 1.88 21.67 -1.40
CA THR A 326 3.25 21.17 -1.36
C THR A 326 3.33 19.71 -1.77
N SER A 327 2.42 18.87 -1.27
CA SER A 327 2.37 17.44 -1.63
C SER A 327 2.05 17.24 -3.11
N THR A 328 1.13 18.02 -3.67
CA THR A 328 0.80 17.95 -5.11
C THR A 328 2.01 18.33 -5.96
N ILE A 329 2.71 19.42 -5.64
CA ILE A 329 3.92 19.82 -6.36
C ILE A 329 4.99 18.73 -6.27
N THR A 330 5.24 18.20 -5.09
CA THR A 330 6.21 17.10 -4.87
C THR A 330 5.83 15.85 -5.65
N ALA A 331 4.56 15.44 -5.59
CA ALA A 331 4.04 14.28 -6.30
C ALA A 331 4.18 14.43 -7.82
N VAL A 332 3.78 15.58 -8.37
CA VAL A 332 3.91 15.88 -9.80
C VAL A 332 5.39 15.88 -10.23
N THR A 333 6.28 16.46 -9.43
CA THR A 333 7.72 16.46 -9.72
C THR A 333 8.28 15.04 -9.78
N ILE A 334 7.93 14.17 -8.82
CA ILE A 334 8.34 12.76 -8.81
C ILE A 334 7.80 12.06 -10.07
N MET A 335 6.53 12.26 -10.39
CA MET A 335 5.90 11.57 -11.51
C MET A 335 6.33 12.11 -12.88
N LEU A 336 6.77 13.37 -12.97
CA LEU A 336 7.42 13.88 -14.19
C LEU A 336 8.74 13.18 -14.49
N LEU A 337 9.49 12.74 -13.48
CA LEU A 337 10.68 11.90 -13.69
C LEU A 337 10.29 10.53 -14.26
N GLY A 338 9.22 9.93 -13.74
CA GLY A 338 8.68 8.68 -14.28
C GLY A 338 8.17 8.85 -15.72
N TRP A 339 7.43 9.93 -15.98
CA TRP A 339 7.00 10.28 -17.34
C TRP A 339 8.17 10.42 -18.30
N ALA A 340 9.20 11.18 -17.92
CA ALA A 340 10.38 11.35 -18.74
C ALA A 340 11.12 10.03 -19.02
N ALA A 341 11.23 9.16 -18.02
CA ALA A 341 11.83 7.84 -18.20
C ALA A 341 11.07 6.99 -19.22
N PHE A 342 9.75 6.87 -19.09
CA PHE A 342 8.91 6.08 -20.00
C PHE A 342 8.81 6.69 -21.42
N PHE A 343 8.79 8.00 -21.52
CA PHE A 343 8.63 8.69 -22.80
C PHE A 343 9.94 8.72 -23.62
N PHE A 344 11.07 9.04 -22.97
CA PHE A 344 12.36 9.20 -23.65
C PHE A 344 13.22 7.93 -23.66
N LEU A 345 13.03 7.01 -22.69
CA LEU A 345 13.86 5.82 -22.50
C LEU A 345 13.05 4.49 -22.59
N PRO A 346 12.04 4.34 -23.48
CA PRO A 346 11.26 3.10 -23.52
C PRO A 346 12.12 1.89 -23.89
N VAL A 347 13.04 2.03 -24.84
CA VAL A 347 13.91 0.94 -25.30
C VAL A 347 14.85 0.44 -24.21
N PRO A 348 15.63 1.29 -23.51
CA PRO A 348 16.43 0.86 -22.35
C PRO A 348 15.61 0.17 -21.27
N LEU A 349 14.41 0.69 -20.96
CA LEU A 349 13.54 0.10 -19.94
C LEU A 349 13.02 -1.28 -20.33
N LEU A 350 12.65 -1.49 -21.60
CA LEU A 350 12.24 -2.80 -22.12
C LEU A 350 13.41 -3.79 -22.14
N ARG A 351 14.61 -3.34 -22.51
CA ARG A 351 15.81 -4.20 -22.55
C ARG A 351 16.25 -4.69 -21.17
N LEU A 352 15.89 -4.01 -20.08
CA LEU A 352 16.09 -4.53 -18.72
C LEU A 352 15.35 -5.86 -18.46
N PHE A 353 14.36 -6.19 -19.29
CA PHE A 353 13.59 -7.42 -19.21
C PHE A 353 13.84 -8.35 -20.41
N ASP A 354 14.99 -8.23 -21.06
CA ASP A 354 15.37 -9.03 -22.24
C ASP A 354 14.31 -9.03 -23.35
N ALA A 355 13.67 -7.86 -23.56
CA ALA A 355 12.59 -7.71 -24.51
C ALA A 355 13.06 -8.00 -25.95
N SER A 356 12.31 -8.83 -26.68
CA SER A 356 12.51 -9.11 -28.09
C SER A 356 12.21 -7.87 -28.96
N GLU A 357 12.68 -7.84 -30.20
CA GLU A 357 12.39 -6.74 -31.14
C GLU A 357 10.87 -6.54 -31.33
N ALA A 358 10.08 -7.63 -31.33
CA ALA A 358 8.61 -7.56 -31.37
C ALA A 358 8.03 -6.88 -30.12
N MET A 359 8.57 -7.17 -28.92
CA MET A 359 8.17 -6.50 -27.69
C MET A 359 8.58 -5.02 -27.70
N ILE A 360 9.73 -4.67 -28.23
CA ILE A 360 10.20 -3.29 -28.34
C ILE A 360 9.28 -2.51 -29.28
N ALA A 361 8.90 -3.07 -30.43
CA ALA A 361 8.00 -2.43 -31.38
C ALA A 361 6.63 -2.09 -30.78
N ILE A 362 6.04 -2.98 -30.00
CA ILE A 362 4.78 -2.76 -29.28
C ILE A 362 5.00 -1.86 -28.04
N GLY A 363 6.11 -2.03 -27.34
CA GLY A 363 6.37 -1.37 -26.09
C GLY A 363 6.65 0.12 -26.20
N ILE A 364 7.28 0.58 -27.30
CA ILE A 364 7.56 2.01 -27.51
C ILE A 364 6.28 2.86 -27.51
N PRO A 365 5.27 2.60 -28.37
CA PRO A 365 4.01 3.35 -28.33
C PRO A 365 3.27 3.15 -27.00
N ALA A 366 3.21 1.91 -26.48
CA ALA A 366 2.57 1.61 -25.21
C ALA A 366 3.13 2.47 -24.07
N PHE A 367 4.46 2.52 -23.90
CA PHE A 367 5.10 3.28 -22.82
C PHE A 367 4.92 4.79 -23.00
N ARG A 368 5.05 5.30 -24.21
CA ARG A 368 4.86 6.72 -24.51
C ARG A 368 3.43 7.18 -24.24
N ILE A 369 2.44 6.43 -24.72
CA ILE A 369 1.02 6.77 -24.53
C ILE A 369 0.64 6.69 -23.05
N THR A 370 0.98 5.58 -22.39
CA THR A 370 0.61 5.40 -20.97
C THR A 370 1.35 6.34 -20.04
N SER A 371 2.55 6.82 -20.38
CA SER A 371 3.30 7.74 -19.54
C SER A 371 2.59 9.07 -19.27
N PHE A 372 1.72 9.53 -20.17
CA PHE A 372 0.92 10.73 -19.95
C PHE A 372 -0.01 10.65 -18.73
N THR A 373 -0.29 9.45 -18.24
CA THR A 373 -1.06 9.29 -16.99
C THR A 373 -0.31 9.76 -15.75
N TYR A 374 1.02 9.74 -15.75
CA TYR A 374 1.85 9.93 -14.56
C TYR A 374 1.61 11.27 -13.84
N PRO A 375 1.75 12.43 -14.48
CA PRO A 375 1.50 13.70 -13.82
C PRO A 375 0.03 13.89 -13.41
N LEU A 376 -0.91 13.30 -14.14
CA LEU A 376 -2.34 13.37 -13.82
C LEU A 376 -2.64 12.51 -12.58
N ALA A 377 -2.09 11.29 -12.52
CA ALA A 377 -2.23 10.36 -11.40
C ALA A 377 -1.66 10.96 -10.10
N ALA A 378 -0.58 11.73 -10.17
CA ALA A 378 -0.01 12.40 -9.01
C ALA A 378 -1.04 13.27 -8.27
N VAL A 379 -1.79 14.07 -9.02
CA VAL A 379 -2.83 14.95 -8.45
C VAL A 379 -3.98 14.13 -7.87
N SER A 380 -4.44 13.12 -8.59
CA SER A 380 -5.56 12.24 -8.18
C SER A 380 -5.22 11.46 -6.90
N ILE A 381 -3.98 10.97 -6.77
CA ILE A 381 -3.53 10.21 -5.60
C ILE A 381 -3.40 11.12 -4.37
N VAL A 382 -2.86 12.34 -4.52
CA VAL A 382 -2.81 13.30 -3.41
C VAL A 382 -4.23 13.70 -2.99
N ALA A 383 -5.16 13.92 -3.92
CA ALA A 383 -6.56 14.17 -3.59
C ALA A 383 -7.18 13.01 -2.82
N SER A 384 -6.88 11.77 -3.21
CA SER A 384 -7.32 10.55 -2.50
C SER A 384 -6.84 10.51 -1.05
N SER A 385 -5.56 10.88 -0.79
CA SER A 385 -5.02 11.02 0.57
C SER A 385 -5.78 12.05 1.39
N VAL A 386 -6.11 13.18 0.79
CA VAL A 386 -6.87 14.24 1.46
C VAL A 386 -8.28 13.75 1.81
N PHE A 387 -8.96 13.00 0.93
CA PHE A 387 -10.25 12.41 1.25
C PHE A 387 -10.18 11.44 2.42
N GLN A 388 -9.14 10.59 2.46
CA GLN A 388 -8.91 9.67 3.59
C GLN A 388 -8.67 10.45 4.89
N ALA A 389 -7.79 11.46 4.86
CA ALA A 389 -7.47 12.29 6.01
C ALA A 389 -8.68 13.04 6.59
N LEU A 390 -9.58 13.50 5.73
CA LEU A 390 -10.80 14.23 6.11
C LEU A 390 -11.99 13.30 6.41
N GLY A 391 -11.79 11.97 6.45
CA GLY A 391 -12.84 11.01 6.75
C GLY A 391 -13.84 10.82 5.60
N LYS A 392 -13.46 11.14 4.37
CA LYS A 392 -14.28 11.02 3.15
C LYS A 392 -13.76 9.97 2.18
N SER A 393 -13.22 8.87 2.71
CA SER A 393 -12.59 7.78 1.95
C SER A 393 -13.49 7.17 0.87
N MET A 394 -14.80 7.29 1.01
CA MET A 394 -15.75 6.88 -0.03
C MET A 394 -15.47 7.60 -1.37
N TYR A 395 -15.07 8.88 -1.35
CA TYR A 395 -14.68 9.58 -2.58
C TYR A 395 -13.41 9.00 -3.18
N SER A 396 -12.42 8.62 -2.35
CA SER A 396 -11.21 7.91 -2.83
C SER A 396 -11.57 6.61 -3.53
N MET A 397 -12.45 5.83 -2.92
CA MET A 397 -12.91 4.56 -3.49
C MET A 397 -13.66 4.76 -4.81
N LEU A 398 -14.63 5.67 -4.85
CA LEU A 398 -15.42 5.96 -6.06
C LEU A 398 -14.52 6.41 -7.22
N VAL A 399 -13.56 7.29 -6.96
CA VAL A 399 -12.61 7.76 -7.97
C VAL A 399 -11.70 6.62 -8.43
N SER A 400 -11.15 5.83 -7.51
CA SER A 400 -10.21 4.75 -7.84
C SER A 400 -10.88 3.60 -8.59
N LEU A 401 -12.03 3.11 -8.09
CA LEU A 401 -12.78 2.03 -8.74
C LEU A 401 -13.43 2.52 -10.05
N GLY A 402 -13.94 3.75 -10.05
CA GLY A 402 -14.48 4.39 -11.24
C GLY A 402 -13.45 4.45 -12.35
N ARG A 403 -12.23 4.91 -12.06
CA ARG A 403 -11.13 4.94 -13.00
C ARG A 403 -10.81 3.55 -13.57
N GLN A 404 -10.64 2.57 -12.70
CA GLN A 404 -10.10 1.26 -13.08
C GLN A 404 -11.16 0.35 -13.72
N LEU A 405 -12.36 0.27 -13.15
CA LEU A 405 -13.37 -0.70 -13.59
C LEU A 405 -14.43 -0.08 -14.50
N ILE A 406 -14.82 1.18 -14.25
CA ILE A 406 -15.92 1.82 -15.01
C ILE A 406 -15.39 2.53 -16.26
N VAL A 407 -14.16 3.05 -16.24
CA VAL A 407 -13.61 3.79 -17.39
C VAL A 407 -12.54 2.96 -18.10
N LEU A 408 -11.44 2.58 -17.43
CA LEU A 408 -10.29 1.95 -18.06
C LEU A 408 -10.70 0.68 -18.84
N ILE A 409 -11.36 -0.26 -18.18
CA ILE A 409 -11.67 -1.56 -18.79
C ILE A 409 -12.69 -1.44 -19.92
N PRO A 410 -13.85 -0.74 -19.76
CA PRO A 410 -14.80 -0.56 -20.88
C PRO A 410 -14.20 0.21 -22.06
N VAL A 411 -13.41 1.25 -21.81
CA VAL A 411 -12.78 2.01 -22.90
C VAL A 411 -11.73 1.16 -23.63
N ALA A 412 -10.90 0.40 -22.90
CA ALA A 412 -9.92 -0.52 -23.47
C ALA A 412 -10.63 -1.60 -24.31
N TYR A 413 -11.74 -2.14 -23.81
CA TYR A 413 -12.55 -3.11 -24.56
C TYR A 413 -13.13 -2.51 -25.85
N LEU A 414 -13.72 -1.30 -25.78
CA LEU A 414 -14.25 -0.62 -26.98
C LEU A 414 -13.15 -0.34 -28.00
N PHE A 415 -11.99 0.11 -27.56
CA PHE A 415 -10.85 0.33 -28.45
C PHE A 415 -10.26 -0.98 -29.00
N SER A 416 -10.37 -2.08 -28.28
CA SER A 416 -9.96 -3.38 -28.82
C SER A 416 -10.77 -3.82 -30.04
N LEU A 417 -12.01 -3.33 -30.18
CA LEU A 417 -12.88 -3.62 -31.32
C LEU A 417 -12.42 -2.93 -32.62
N THR A 418 -11.55 -1.91 -32.55
CA THR A 418 -10.94 -1.29 -33.75
C THR A 418 -9.94 -2.20 -34.44
N GLY A 419 -9.44 -3.22 -33.72
CA GLY A 419 -8.39 -4.10 -34.23
C GLY A 419 -6.99 -3.49 -34.18
N VAL A 420 -6.84 -2.25 -33.69
CA VAL A 420 -5.56 -1.53 -33.57
C VAL A 420 -5.11 -1.59 -32.10
N LEU A 421 -3.96 -2.23 -31.86
CA LEU A 421 -3.43 -2.38 -30.49
C LEU A 421 -3.09 -1.04 -29.82
N ASP A 422 -2.58 -0.08 -30.59
CA ASP A 422 -2.18 1.22 -30.07
C ASP A 422 -3.36 2.02 -29.51
N ASP A 423 -4.57 1.82 -30.06
CA ASP A 423 -5.79 2.45 -29.55
C ASP A 423 -6.11 1.98 -28.12
N VAL A 424 -5.82 0.72 -27.80
CA VAL A 424 -6.08 0.17 -26.46
C VAL A 424 -5.28 0.89 -25.38
N TRP A 425 -4.05 1.31 -25.69
CA TRP A 425 -3.21 2.05 -24.75
C TRP A 425 -3.77 3.45 -24.45
N LEU A 426 -4.56 4.05 -25.33
CA LEU A 426 -5.24 5.34 -25.10
C LEU A 426 -6.27 5.27 -23.99
N ALA A 427 -6.76 4.07 -23.63
CA ALA A 427 -7.67 3.91 -22.52
C ALA A 427 -7.07 4.38 -21.18
N PHE A 428 -5.75 4.26 -21.01
CA PHE A 428 -5.07 4.70 -19.77
C PHE A 428 -5.14 6.22 -19.56
N PRO A 429 -4.67 7.08 -20.48
CA PRO A 429 -4.79 8.53 -20.31
C PRO A 429 -6.23 9.01 -20.25
N ILE A 430 -7.17 8.40 -20.99
CA ILE A 430 -8.60 8.75 -20.91
C ILE A 430 -9.14 8.46 -19.51
N ALA A 431 -8.87 7.28 -18.96
CA ALA A 431 -9.29 6.93 -17.60
C ALA A 431 -8.69 7.87 -16.56
N GLU A 432 -7.42 8.28 -16.74
CA GLU A 432 -6.76 9.18 -15.79
C GLU A 432 -7.29 10.62 -15.88
N VAL A 433 -7.66 11.11 -17.06
CA VAL A 433 -8.32 12.41 -17.21
C VAL A 433 -9.67 12.43 -16.50
N VAL A 434 -10.49 11.39 -16.66
CA VAL A 434 -11.77 11.27 -15.95
C VAL A 434 -11.57 11.19 -14.44
N CYS A 435 -10.55 10.45 -14.02
CA CYS A 435 -10.14 10.35 -12.61
C CYS A 435 -9.75 11.73 -12.04
N LEU A 436 -8.92 12.48 -12.77
CA LEU A 436 -8.49 13.82 -12.37
C LEU A 436 -9.66 14.79 -12.24
N ILE A 437 -10.55 14.83 -13.24
CA ILE A 437 -11.74 15.69 -13.20
C ILE A 437 -12.62 15.36 -11.99
N SER A 438 -12.90 14.08 -11.78
CA SER A 438 -13.67 13.59 -10.64
C SER A 438 -13.00 13.93 -9.31
N SER A 439 -11.67 13.74 -9.22
CA SER A 439 -10.87 14.06 -8.03
C SER A 439 -10.94 15.56 -7.71
N LEU A 440 -10.76 16.42 -8.69
CA LEU A 440 -10.83 17.88 -8.52
C LEU A 440 -12.23 18.34 -8.12
N PHE A 441 -13.27 17.75 -8.71
CA PHE A 441 -14.65 18.03 -8.34
C PHE A 441 -14.95 17.70 -6.87
N PHE A 442 -14.60 16.49 -6.44
CA PHE A 442 -14.78 16.10 -5.03
C PHE A 442 -13.87 16.86 -4.09
N LEU A 443 -12.62 17.18 -4.51
CA LEU A 443 -11.70 17.97 -3.70
C LEU A 443 -12.26 19.37 -3.44
N LYS A 444 -12.77 20.05 -4.47
CA LYS A 444 -13.44 21.35 -4.31
C LYS A 444 -14.60 21.26 -3.33
N LYS A 445 -15.46 20.22 -3.45
CA LYS A 445 -16.60 20.01 -2.56
C LYS A 445 -16.19 19.78 -1.10
N VAL A 446 -15.10 19.06 -0.87
CA VAL A 446 -14.60 18.76 0.47
C VAL A 446 -13.90 19.97 1.08
N LEU A 447 -13.11 20.70 0.29
CA LEU A 447 -12.41 21.89 0.76
C LEU A 447 -13.36 23.06 1.08
N HIS A 448 -14.47 23.20 0.37
CA HIS A 448 -15.50 24.21 0.67
C HIS A 448 -16.06 24.07 2.10
N ARG A 449 -16.10 22.85 2.65
CA ARG A 449 -16.48 22.62 4.04
C ARG A 449 -15.46 23.10 5.08
N LEU A 450 -14.26 23.47 4.64
CA LEU A 450 -13.23 24.06 5.51
C LEU A 450 -13.37 25.59 5.59
N ASP A 451 -14.31 26.19 4.82
CA ASP A 451 -14.51 27.64 4.85
C ASP A 451 -15.02 28.12 6.21
N ASP A 452 -15.67 27.25 6.99
CA ASP A 452 -16.11 27.52 8.36
C ASP A 452 -14.97 27.46 9.40
N PHE A 453 -13.74 27.12 9.01
CA PHE A 453 -12.60 27.07 9.90
C PHE A 453 -11.95 28.46 10.03
N PRO A 454 -11.46 28.84 11.24
CA PRO A 454 -10.70 30.07 11.39
C PRO A 454 -9.48 30.10 10.46
N GLN A 455 -9.16 31.31 9.98
CA GLN A 455 -7.99 31.55 9.12
C GLN A 455 -6.68 31.34 9.85
#